data_da5dc28d0c2e01070eef02ac28adda35
#
_entry.id   da5dc28d0c2e01070eef02ac28adda35
#
_cell.length_a   1.000
_cell.length_b   1.000
_cell.length_c   1.000
_cell.angle_alpha   90.00
_cell.angle_beta   90.00
_cell.angle_gamma   90.00
#
_symmetry.space_group_name_H-M   'P 1'
#
loop_
_entity.id
_entity.type
_entity.pdbx_description
1 polymer ?
#
loop_
_entity_poly.entity_id
_entity_poly.type
_entity_poly.pdbx_seq_one_letter_code
_entity_poly.pdbx_strand_id
1 'polypeptide(L)'
;LIALLFTGMGMTYKNVVKNVNLGLDLQGGFEVLFQVDPLNKGDKIDKKALQATSQTLENRVNVLGVSEPKIQIEDPNRIRVQLAGIKDQAQARKLLSTQANLTIRDAEDHVLMSGSDIKQGSAKQEFKQETNQPTVTFKVKSKDKFKKVTEKISKKRDNVMVVWLDFEKGDSYKKEAKKQQEGKKPKFISAASVDQPINSSSVEISGGFNGKKGVEEAKQIAELLNAGSLPVDLKEIYSNSVGAQFGQDALDKTMFASIVGIALIYLFMLGFYRLPGLVAIIALTTYIYLTLVAFNFISGVLTLPGLAALVLGVGMAVDANIIMYERIKDELRIGRTLKQAYSKANKSSFLTIFDSNLTTVIAAAVLFFFGESSVKGFATMLLLGILMIFVTAVFLSRGLLSLLVSSNFFKKQYWLFGVKKKDRHDINAVSY
;
A
#
# COMPACT_ATOMS: atom_id res chain seq x y z
N LEU A 1 36.46 6.07 -9.77
CA LEU A 1 35.04 6.42 -9.79
C LEU A 1 34.16 5.18 -9.90
N ILE A 2 34.33 4.31 -10.92
CA ILE A 2 33.52 3.09 -11.10
C ILE A 2 33.64 2.15 -9.90
N ALA A 3 34.87 1.89 -9.39
CA ALA A 3 35.06 1.07 -8.20
C ALA A 3 34.34 1.64 -6.96
N LEU A 4 34.39 2.94 -6.74
CA LEU A 4 33.70 3.63 -5.65
C LEU A 4 32.19 3.48 -5.77
N LEU A 5 31.63 3.63 -6.98
CA LEU A 5 30.21 3.42 -7.23
C LEU A 5 29.76 1.98 -6.88
N PHE A 6 30.50 0.97 -7.39
CA PHE A 6 30.13 -0.44 -7.12
C PHE A 6 30.35 -0.85 -5.67
N THR A 7 31.36 -0.31 -4.98
CA THR A 7 31.58 -0.58 -3.55
C THR A 7 30.43 0.03 -2.72
N GLY A 8 30.04 1.28 -2.99
CA GLY A 8 28.93 1.93 -2.31
C GLY A 8 27.59 1.20 -2.55
N MET A 9 27.32 0.80 -3.79
CA MET A 9 26.15 0.00 -4.14
C MET A 9 26.18 -1.37 -3.45
N GLY A 10 27.32 -2.06 -3.45
CA GLY A 10 27.49 -3.38 -2.84
C GLY A 10 27.26 -3.38 -1.32
N MET A 11 27.66 -2.31 -0.63
CA MET A 11 27.44 -2.18 0.82
C MET A 11 25.96 -1.93 1.19
N THR A 12 25.23 -1.25 0.32
CA THR A 12 23.89 -0.74 0.66
C THR A 12 22.74 -1.48 -0.05
N TYR A 13 23.02 -2.30 -1.09
CA TYR A 13 21.95 -2.93 -1.88
C TYR A 13 21.00 -3.80 -1.07
N LYS A 14 21.52 -4.58 -0.09
CA LYS A 14 20.71 -5.43 0.76
C LYS A 14 19.67 -4.61 1.57
N ASN A 15 20.10 -3.48 2.10
CA ASN A 15 19.21 -2.59 2.85
C ASN A 15 18.20 -1.92 1.92
N VAL A 16 18.64 -1.50 0.71
CA VAL A 16 17.74 -0.87 -0.27
C VAL A 16 16.65 -1.85 -0.70
N VAL A 17 17.00 -3.08 -1.04
CA VAL A 17 16.01 -4.10 -1.47
C VAL A 17 15.09 -4.53 -0.33
N LYS A 18 15.62 -4.70 0.89
CA LYS A 18 14.83 -5.10 2.06
C LYS A 18 13.80 -4.06 2.48
N ASN A 19 14.09 -2.79 2.27
CA ASN A 19 13.23 -1.67 2.67
C ASN A 19 12.19 -1.28 1.60
N VAL A 20 12.09 -2.03 0.49
CA VAL A 20 11.05 -1.78 -0.52
C VAL A 20 9.72 -2.26 0.02
N ASN A 21 8.78 -1.33 0.18
CA ASN A 21 7.41 -1.65 0.55
C ASN A 21 6.71 -2.32 -0.64
N LEU A 22 6.29 -3.57 -0.46
CA LEU A 22 5.58 -4.32 -1.50
C LEU A 22 4.07 -4.05 -1.42
N GLY A 23 3.41 -3.97 -2.57
CA GLY A 23 1.97 -3.83 -2.68
C GLY A 23 1.22 -5.14 -2.44
N LEU A 24 -0.10 -5.02 -2.35
CA LEU A 24 -0.99 -6.17 -2.13
C LEU A 24 -0.90 -7.22 -3.24
N ASP A 25 -0.63 -6.79 -4.46
CA ASP A 25 -0.46 -7.63 -5.65
C ASP A 25 0.74 -8.58 -5.52
N LEU A 26 1.75 -8.21 -4.70
CA LEU A 26 3.00 -8.96 -4.52
C LEU A 26 3.09 -9.70 -3.17
N GLN A 27 2.41 -9.22 -2.13
CA GLN A 27 2.40 -9.86 -0.81
C GLN A 27 1.10 -10.61 -0.53
N GLY A 28 0.09 -10.37 -1.36
CA GLY A 28 -1.28 -10.75 -1.04
C GLY A 28 -1.87 -9.86 0.05
N GLY A 29 -3.18 -9.89 0.17
CA GLY A 29 -3.91 -9.09 1.13
C GLY A 29 -5.23 -8.59 0.57
N PHE A 30 -5.76 -7.55 1.21
CA PHE A 30 -7.03 -7.00 0.77
C PHE A 30 -7.02 -5.47 0.89
N GLU A 31 -7.68 -4.84 -0.06
CA GLU A 31 -7.90 -3.41 -0.14
C GLU A 31 -9.40 -3.14 -0.15
N VAL A 32 -9.82 -2.16 0.61
CA VAL A 32 -11.19 -1.68 0.59
C VAL A 32 -11.21 -0.15 0.59
N LEU A 33 -12.09 0.41 -0.24
CA LEU A 33 -12.38 1.84 -0.27
C LEU A 33 -13.78 2.06 0.29
N PHE A 34 -13.85 2.79 1.38
CA PHE A 34 -15.10 3.16 2.01
C PHE A 34 -15.50 4.58 1.63
N GLN A 35 -16.77 4.76 1.26
CA GLN A 35 -17.45 6.04 1.30
C GLN A 35 -17.87 6.31 2.74
N VAL A 36 -17.59 7.50 3.22
CA VAL A 36 -17.93 7.93 4.59
C VAL A 36 -19.19 8.78 4.54
N ASP A 37 -20.26 8.27 5.12
CA ASP A 37 -21.57 8.93 5.20
C ASP A 37 -21.88 9.32 6.66
N PRO A 38 -22.62 10.41 6.91
CA PRO A 38 -23.04 10.77 8.27
C PRO A 38 -24.09 9.79 8.80
N LEU A 39 -24.04 9.50 10.11
CA LEU A 39 -25.04 8.65 10.78
C LEU A 39 -26.45 9.26 10.76
N ASN A 40 -26.55 10.59 10.86
CA ASN A 40 -27.84 11.30 10.84
C ASN A 40 -27.97 12.14 9.57
N LYS A 41 -29.17 12.18 9.00
CA LYS A 41 -29.45 13.05 7.86
C LYS A 41 -29.31 14.52 8.27
N GLY A 42 -28.36 15.23 7.64
CA GLY A 42 -28.09 16.65 7.88
C GLY A 42 -26.75 16.94 8.53
N ASP A 43 -26.07 15.95 9.12
CA ASP A 43 -24.73 16.10 9.62
C ASP A 43 -23.73 16.20 8.45
N LYS A 44 -22.70 17.04 8.60
CA LYS A 44 -21.61 17.15 7.63
C LYS A 44 -20.40 16.35 8.09
N ILE A 45 -19.78 15.63 7.16
CA ILE A 45 -18.49 14.98 7.41
C ILE A 45 -17.39 16.05 7.39
N ASP A 46 -16.76 16.28 8.52
CA ASP A 46 -15.62 17.18 8.64
C ASP A 46 -14.30 16.38 8.70
N LYS A 47 -13.17 17.10 8.63
CA LYS A 47 -11.83 16.47 8.72
C LYS A 47 -11.62 15.74 10.05
N LYS A 48 -12.25 16.20 11.13
CA LYS A 48 -12.11 15.56 12.46
C LYS A 48 -12.83 14.21 12.48
N ALA A 49 -14.03 14.13 11.87
CA ALA A 49 -14.76 12.87 11.73
C ALA A 49 -13.97 11.85 10.89
N LEU A 50 -13.37 12.27 9.78
CA LEU A 50 -12.51 11.42 8.94
C LEU A 50 -11.27 10.95 9.70
N GLN A 51 -10.60 11.82 10.44
CA GLN A 51 -9.44 11.45 11.27
C GLN A 51 -9.82 10.48 12.40
N ALA A 52 -10.93 10.73 13.11
CA ALA A 52 -11.40 9.84 14.16
C ALA A 52 -11.79 8.47 13.60
N THR A 53 -12.41 8.44 12.41
CA THR A 53 -12.74 7.20 11.70
C THR A 53 -11.48 6.44 11.30
N SER A 54 -10.50 7.13 10.71
CA SER A 54 -9.20 6.55 10.34
C SER A 54 -8.50 5.94 11.56
N GLN A 55 -8.47 6.63 12.69
CA GLN A 55 -7.89 6.12 13.93
C GLN A 55 -8.64 4.90 14.47
N THR A 56 -9.97 4.89 14.39
CA THR A 56 -10.77 3.73 14.80
C THR A 56 -10.51 2.52 13.90
N LEU A 57 -10.40 2.73 12.59
CA LEU A 57 -10.05 1.68 11.64
C LEU A 57 -8.63 1.14 11.91
N GLU A 58 -7.67 2.01 12.21
CA GLU A 58 -6.31 1.60 12.59
C GLU A 58 -6.30 0.73 13.86
N ASN A 59 -7.05 1.13 14.89
CA ASN A 59 -7.20 0.33 16.11
C ASN A 59 -7.79 -1.05 15.81
N ARG A 60 -8.78 -1.14 14.91
CA ARG A 60 -9.39 -2.41 14.50
C ARG A 60 -8.42 -3.32 13.75
N VAL A 61 -7.61 -2.74 12.89
CA VAL A 61 -6.59 -3.49 12.14
C VAL A 61 -5.48 -3.99 13.06
N ASN A 62 -5.07 -3.19 14.04
CA ASN A 62 -4.08 -3.59 15.04
C ASN A 62 -4.53 -4.82 15.86
N VAL A 63 -5.84 -4.92 16.15
CA VAL A 63 -6.43 -6.09 16.81
C VAL A 63 -6.30 -7.36 15.95
N LEU A 64 -6.36 -7.23 14.62
CA LEU A 64 -6.15 -8.34 13.68
C LEU A 64 -4.69 -8.81 13.60
N GLY A 65 -3.76 -8.11 14.27
CA GLY A 65 -2.34 -8.45 14.25
C GLY A 65 -1.67 -8.18 12.90
N VAL A 66 -2.23 -7.28 12.08
CA VAL A 66 -1.66 -6.90 10.79
C VAL A 66 -0.52 -5.93 11.01
N SER A 67 0.64 -6.25 10.48
CA SER A 67 1.79 -5.35 10.49
C SER A 67 1.62 -4.30 9.39
N GLU A 68 1.78 -3.02 9.75
CA GLU A 68 1.82 -1.87 8.84
C GLU A 68 0.57 -1.70 7.93
N PRO A 69 -0.63 -1.51 8.51
CA PRO A 69 -1.80 -1.17 7.72
C PRO A 69 -1.62 0.20 7.06
N LYS A 70 -2.05 0.35 5.82
CA LYS A 70 -2.11 1.65 5.17
C LYS A 70 -3.55 2.14 5.15
N ILE A 71 -3.80 3.21 5.89
CA ILE A 71 -5.11 3.87 5.94
C ILE A 71 -4.92 5.29 5.43
N GLN A 72 -5.60 5.62 4.35
CA GLN A 72 -5.49 6.91 3.67
C GLN A 72 -6.86 7.56 3.52
N ILE A 73 -6.95 8.83 3.93
CA ILE A 73 -8.14 9.64 3.69
C ILE A 73 -8.04 10.21 2.28
N GLU A 74 -9.09 10.01 1.49
CA GLU A 74 -9.21 10.51 0.11
C GLU A 74 -10.39 11.47 -0.02
N ASP A 75 -10.21 12.54 -0.79
CA ASP A 75 -11.29 13.47 -1.09
C ASP A 75 -12.36 12.82 -2.01
N PRO A 76 -13.66 13.21 -1.90
CA PRO A 76 -14.19 14.19 -0.97
C PRO A 76 -14.60 13.63 0.40
N ASN A 77 -14.78 12.39 0.69
CA ASN A 77 -15.11 11.75 1.97
C ASN A 77 -14.93 10.24 1.84
N ARG A 78 -13.72 9.81 1.54
CA ARG A 78 -13.41 8.40 1.36
C ARG A 78 -12.24 7.99 2.25
N ILE A 79 -12.23 6.74 2.67
CA ILE A 79 -11.11 6.15 3.40
C ILE A 79 -10.73 4.84 2.71
N ARG A 80 -9.48 4.79 2.28
CA ARG A 80 -8.86 3.58 1.71
C ARG A 80 -8.10 2.84 2.80
N VAL A 81 -8.38 1.56 2.93
CA VAL A 81 -7.70 0.65 3.86
C VAL A 81 -7.04 -0.46 3.05
N GLN A 82 -5.74 -0.62 3.23
CA GLN A 82 -4.95 -1.67 2.59
C GLN A 82 -4.27 -2.51 3.68
N LEU A 83 -4.49 -3.81 3.64
CA LEU A 83 -4.01 -4.78 4.63
C LEU A 83 -3.24 -5.88 3.92
N ALA A 84 -1.91 -5.86 4.05
CA ALA A 84 -1.05 -6.90 3.48
C ALA A 84 -0.98 -8.13 4.39
N GLY A 85 -0.83 -9.32 3.80
CA GLY A 85 -0.56 -10.57 4.54
C GLY A 85 -1.71 -11.11 5.38
N ILE A 86 -2.93 -10.61 5.24
CA ILE A 86 -4.10 -11.08 5.99
C ILE A 86 -4.52 -12.48 5.51
N LYS A 87 -4.72 -13.41 6.47
CA LYS A 87 -5.17 -14.78 6.19
C LYS A 87 -6.69 -14.87 6.02
N ASP A 88 -7.46 -14.19 6.88
CA ASP A 88 -8.93 -14.17 6.83
C ASP A 88 -9.44 -12.79 6.44
N GLN A 89 -9.62 -12.61 5.13
CA GLN A 89 -10.11 -11.36 4.54
C GLN A 89 -11.58 -11.09 4.87
N ALA A 90 -12.38 -12.16 5.03
CA ALA A 90 -13.80 -12.02 5.34
C ALA A 90 -14.00 -11.50 6.77
N GLN A 91 -13.23 -12.00 7.73
CA GLN A 91 -13.23 -11.53 9.10
C GLN A 91 -12.75 -10.07 9.19
N ALA A 92 -11.67 -9.73 8.47
CA ALA A 92 -11.16 -8.37 8.43
C ALA A 92 -12.17 -7.38 7.86
N ARG A 93 -12.82 -7.71 6.74
CA ARG A 93 -13.85 -6.89 6.13
C ARG A 93 -15.02 -6.66 7.09
N LYS A 94 -15.52 -7.72 7.72
CA LYS A 94 -16.60 -7.64 8.70
C LYS A 94 -16.22 -6.73 9.88
N LEU A 95 -15.00 -6.87 10.41
CA LEU A 95 -14.51 -6.06 11.51
C LEU A 95 -14.41 -4.57 11.14
N LEU A 96 -13.93 -4.27 9.93
CA LEU A 96 -13.78 -2.89 9.46
C LEU A 96 -15.13 -2.21 9.19
N SER A 97 -16.09 -2.91 8.57
CA SER A 97 -17.39 -2.34 8.16
C SER A 97 -18.43 -2.27 9.28
N THR A 98 -18.29 -3.07 10.35
CA THR A 98 -19.22 -3.08 11.47
C THR A 98 -19.14 -1.75 12.21
N GLN A 99 -20.27 -1.08 12.43
CA GLN A 99 -20.30 0.20 13.19
C GLN A 99 -19.83 0.01 14.63
N ALA A 100 -20.11 -1.16 15.21
CA ALA A 100 -19.78 -1.52 16.59
C ALA A 100 -20.33 -0.52 17.61
N ASN A 101 -21.51 0.01 17.32
CA ASN A 101 -22.19 0.94 18.21
C ASN A 101 -22.90 0.17 19.32
N LEU A 102 -22.15 -0.08 20.40
CA LEU A 102 -22.74 -0.69 21.58
C LEU A 102 -23.60 0.31 22.31
N THR A 103 -24.88 -0.07 22.57
CA THR A 103 -25.78 0.67 23.43
C THR A 103 -26.37 -0.24 24.52
N ILE A 104 -26.46 0.30 25.71
CA ILE A 104 -27.22 -0.31 26.81
C ILE A 104 -28.55 0.41 26.88
N ARG A 105 -29.64 -0.35 26.79
CA ARG A 105 -30.99 0.16 26.70
C ARG A 105 -31.91 -0.50 27.76
N ASP A 106 -33.01 0.13 28.06
CA ASP A 106 -34.09 -0.48 28.87
C ASP A 106 -35.05 -1.32 28.00
N ALA A 107 -36.04 -1.93 28.63
CA ALA A 107 -37.04 -2.74 27.93
C ALA A 107 -37.95 -1.95 26.97
N GLU A 108 -37.97 -0.63 27.05
CA GLU A 108 -38.63 0.30 26.13
C GLU A 108 -37.72 0.88 25.05
N ASP A 109 -36.54 0.32 24.91
CA ASP A 109 -35.53 0.70 23.91
C ASP A 109 -34.90 2.09 24.10
N HIS A 110 -35.05 2.74 25.26
CA HIS A 110 -34.39 4.01 25.57
C HIS A 110 -32.90 3.79 25.83
N VAL A 111 -32.04 4.61 25.23
CA VAL A 111 -30.58 4.56 25.44
C VAL A 111 -30.26 5.04 26.85
N LEU A 112 -29.57 4.22 27.62
CA LEU A 112 -29.10 4.52 28.96
C LEU A 112 -27.61 4.78 29.00
N MET A 113 -26.84 4.02 28.22
CA MET A 113 -25.38 4.17 28.03
C MET A 113 -25.00 3.80 26.60
N SER A 114 -23.88 4.31 26.16
CA SER A 114 -23.32 4.05 24.82
C SER A 114 -21.87 3.55 24.88
N GLY A 115 -21.32 3.15 23.76
CA GLY A 115 -19.92 2.74 23.65
C GLY A 115 -18.93 3.81 24.12
N SER A 116 -19.30 5.09 24.08
CA SER A 116 -18.49 6.20 24.63
C SER A 116 -18.33 6.16 26.15
N ASP A 117 -19.19 5.46 26.87
CA ASP A 117 -19.15 5.27 28.32
C ASP A 117 -18.25 4.09 28.73
N ILE A 118 -17.76 3.30 27.78
CA ILE A 118 -16.88 2.17 28.00
C ILE A 118 -15.42 2.65 28.03
N LYS A 119 -14.64 2.09 28.97
CA LYS A 119 -13.22 2.33 29.02
C LYS A 119 -12.52 1.54 27.90
N GLN A 120 -11.93 2.23 26.94
CA GLN A 120 -11.24 1.62 25.82
C GLN A 120 -10.11 0.67 26.28
N GLY A 121 -9.92 -0.44 25.59
CA GLY A 121 -8.92 -1.46 25.94
C GLY A 121 -9.26 -2.31 27.16
N SER A 122 -10.47 -2.17 27.74
CA SER A 122 -10.86 -2.92 28.93
C SER A 122 -11.71 -4.17 28.66
N ALA A 123 -12.19 -4.35 27.45
CA ALA A 123 -13.03 -5.50 27.12
C ALA A 123 -12.19 -6.78 26.92
N LYS A 124 -12.64 -7.87 27.49
CA LYS A 124 -12.00 -9.19 27.42
C LYS A 124 -13.03 -10.30 27.29
N GLN A 125 -12.69 -11.34 26.55
CA GLN A 125 -13.44 -12.58 26.62
C GLN A 125 -12.97 -13.36 27.85
N GLU A 126 -13.89 -13.79 28.70
CA GLU A 126 -13.65 -14.58 29.90
C GLU A 126 -14.66 -15.75 29.97
N PHE A 127 -14.50 -16.61 30.96
CA PHE A 127 -15.45 -17.69 31.21
C PHE A 127 -16.11 -17.48 32.57
N LYS A 128 -17.42 -17.63 32.61
CA LYS A 128 -18.16 -17.55 33.87
C LYS A 128 -17.77 -18.70 34.78
N GLN A 129 -17.32 -18.38 35.99
CA GLN A 129 -16.75 -19.39 36.92
C GLN A 129 -17.71 -20.55 37.24
N GLU A 130 -19.02 -20.28 37.34
CA GLU A 130 -19.99 -21.29 37.72
C GLU A 130 -20.43 -22.21 36.57
N THR A 131 -20.51 -21.69 35.34
CA THR A 131 -21.09 -22.41 34.19
C THR A 131 -20.09 -22.72 33.09
N ASN A 132 -18.87 -22.20 33.18
CA ASN A 132 -17.84 -22.24 32.14
C ASN A 132 -18.32 -21.76 30.76
N GLN A 133 -19.34 -20.88 30.75
CA GLN A 133 -19.84 -20.26 29.52
C GLN A 133 -19.01 -19.05 29.15
N PRO A 134 -18.75 -18.82 27.86
CA PRO A 134 -18.05 -17.62 27.41
C PRO A 134 -18.85 -16.36 27.76
N THR A 135 -18.13 -15.34 28.23
CA THR A 135 -18.66 -14.01 28.57
C THR A 135 -17.76 -12.93 28.02
N VAL A 136 -18.28 -11.71 27.92
CA VAL A 136 -17.49 -10.52 27.62
C VAL A 136 -17.53 -9.60 28.83
N THR A 137 -16.39 -9.35 29.43
CA THR A 137 -16.23 -8.39 30.52
C THR A 137 -15.64 -7.08 30.00
N PHE A 138 -16.10 -5.95 30.50
CA PHE A 138 -15.51 -4.63 30.21
C PHE A 138 -15.70 -3.68 31.38
N LYS A 139 -14.95 -2.55 31.36
CA LYS A 139 -15.06 -1.52 32.38
C LYS A 139 -15.76 -0.27 31.85
N VAL A 140 -16.66 0.29 32.64
CA VAL A 140 -17.27 1.60 32.37
C VAL A 140 -16.38 2.73 32.88
N LYS A 141 -16.41 3.89 32.22
CA LYS A 141 -15.62 5.08 32.60
C LYS A 141 -16.10 5.69 33.93
N SER A 142 -17.42 5.68 34.17
CA SER A 142 -18.03 6.24 35.37
C SER A 142 -18.87 5.19 36.11
N LYS A 143 -18.39 4.77 37.28
CA LYS A 143 -19.08 3.88 38.20
C LYS A 143 -20.40 4.49 38.69
N ASP A 144 -20.39 5.79 38.98
CA ASP A 144 -21.59 6.51 39.48
C ASP A 144 -22.68 6.59 38.40
N LYS A 145 -22.31 6.81 37.15
CA LYS A 145 -23.27 6.79 36.03
C LYS A 145 -23.91 5.41 35.92
N PHE A 146 -23.10 4.35 35.98
CA PHE A 146 -23.59 2.97 35.89
C PHE A 146 -24.52 2.61 37.07
N LYS A 147 -24.14 3.01 38.30
CA LYS A 147 -25.00 2.86 39.47
C LYS A 147 -26.33 3.54 39.31
N LYS A 148 -26.38 4.82 38.86
CA LYS A 148 -27.60 5.55 38.60
C LYS A 148 -28.48 4.90 37.51
N VAL A 149 -27.87 4.37 36.47
CA VAL A 149 -28.57 3.65 35.39
C VAL A 149 -29.19 2.36 35.91
N THR A 150 -28.45 1.55 36.64
CA THR A 150 -28.95 0.29 37.22
C THR A 150 -30.02 0.55 38.32
N GLU A 151 -29.90 1.63 39.10
CA GLU A 151 -30.91 2.08 40.02
C GLU A 151 -32.21 2.49 39.33
N LYS A 152 -32.11 3.18 38.18
CA LYS A 152 -33.28 3.54 37.38
C LYS A 152 -33.98 2.32 36.80
N ILE A 153 -33.23 1.32 36.36
CA ILE A 153 -33.76 0.07 35.81
C ILE A 153 -34.44 -0.76 36.89
N SER A 154 -33.79 -0.94 38.08
CA SER A 154 -34.32 -1.78 39.18
C SER A 154 -35.66 -1.30 39.74
N LYS A 155 -36.02 -0.01 39.53
CA LYS A 155 -37.31 0.56 39.93
C LYS A 155 -38.39 0.41 38.89
N LYS A 156 -38.08 -0.10 37.67
CA LYS A 156 -39.05 -0.33 36.62
C LYS A 156 -39.74 -1.68 36.77
N ARG A 157 -40.96 -1.80 36.27
CA ARG A 157 -41.71 -3.08 36.22
C ARG A 157 -40.97 -4.11 35.38
N ASP A 158 -40.47 -3.67 34.20
CA ASP A 158 -39.62 -4.47 33.32
C ASP A 158 -38.18 -4.08 33.61
N ASN A 159 -37.59 -4.63 34.68
CA ASN A 159 -36.25 -4.31 35.18
C ASN A 159 -35.10 -4.93 34.35
N VAL A 160 -35.24 -4.90 33.03
CA VAL A 160 -34.28 -5.54 32.10
C VAL A 160 -33.33 -4.50 31.52
N MET A 161 -32.06 -4.81 31.59
CA MET A 161 -30.99 -4.12 30.90
C MET A 161 -30.61 -4.91 29.65
N VAL A 162 -30.73 -4.29 28.49
CA VAL A 162 -30.53 -4.91 27.19
C VAL A 162 -29.27 -4.33 26.53
N VAL A 163 -28.33 -5.18 26.16
CA VAL A 163 -27.10 -4.80 25.46
C VAL A 163 -27.26 -5.06 23.97
N TRP A 164 -27.18 -4.02 23.19
CA TRP A 164 -27.26 -4.06 21.73
C TRP A 164 -25.94 -3.69 21.08
N LEU A 165 -25.65 -4.36 19.98
CA LEU A 165 -24.62 -3.94 19.04
C LEU A 165 -25.35 -3.55 17.74
N ASP A 166 -25.11 -2.31 17.28
CA ASP A 166 -25.70 -1.77 16.05
C ASP A 166 -27.24 -1.79 16.03
N PHE A 167 -27.85 -1.17 17.06
CA PHE A 167 -29.30 -1.01 17.13
C PHE A 167 -29.81 -0.12 16.00
N GLU A 168 -30.69 -0.64 15.17
CA GLU A 168 -31.29 0.04 14.01
C GLU A 168 -32.69 0.58 14.29
N LYS A 169 -33.08 1.57 13.49
CA LYS A 169 -34.46 2.12 13.58
C LYS A 169 -35.48 1.05 13.20
N GLY A 170 -36.30 0.66 14.18
CA GLY A 170 -37.31 -0.39 14.02
C GLY A 170 -37.03 -1.68 14.77
N ASP A 171 -35.78 -1.81 15.31
CA ASP A 171 -35.46 -2.84 16.28
C ASP A 171 -36.19 -2.56 17.60
N SER A 172 -36.53 -3.62 18.31
CA SER A 172 -37.19 -3.49 19.63
C SER A 172 -36.94 -4.73 20.46
N TYR A 173 -36.59 -4.52 21.75
CA TYR A 173 -36.42 -5.61 22.70
C TYR A 173 -37.64 -6.55 22.75
N LYS A 174 -38.82 -5.98 22.80
CA LYS A 174 -40.09 -6.78 22.89
C LYS A 174 -40.29 -7.69 21.68
N LYS A 175 -39.92 -7.24 20.49
CA LYS A 175 -40.00 -8.06 19.26
C LYS A 175 -38.95 -9.17 19.27
N GLU A 176 -37.72 -8.84 19.63
CA GLU A 176 -36.59 -9.80 19.61
C GLU A 176 -36.68 -10.81 20.77
N ALA A 177 -37.20 -10.41 21.93
CA ALA A 177 -37.47 -11.34 23.05
C ALA A 177 -38.52 -12.40 22.69
N LYS A 178 -39.53 -12.06 21.90
CA LYS A 178 -40.53 -13.04 21.36
C LYS A 178 -39.81 -14.05 20.43
N LYS A 179 -38.92 -13.61 19.57
CA LYS A 179 -38.14 -14.50 18.70
C LYS A 179 -37.27 -15.46 19.52
N GLN A 180 -36.69 -14.97 20.62
CA GLN A 180 -35.87 -15.81 21.51
C GLN A 180 -36.76 -16.90 22.17
N GLN A 181 -37.99 -16.57 22.57
CA GLN A 181 -38.95 -17.56 23.09
C GLN A 181 -39.35 -18.61 22.04
N GLU A 182 -39.36 -18.22 20.76
CA GLU A 182 -39.58 -19.12 19.62
C GLU A 182 -38.33 -19.95 19.25
N GLY A 183 -37.24 -19.87 20.01
CA GLY A 183 -35.99 -20.58 19.76
C GLY A 183 -35.11 -19.96 18.67
N LYS A 184 -35.40 -18.73 18.21
CA LYS A 184 -34.62 -17.99 17.22
C LYS A 184 -33.58 -17.10 17.92
N LYS A 185 -32.42 -16.89 17.29
CA LYS A 185 -31.37 -15.99 17.81
C LYS A 185 -31.85 -14.53 17.75
N PRO A 186 -31.93 -13.81 18.91
CA PRO A 186 -32.30 -12.40 18.92
C PRO A 186 -31.17 -11.53 18.34
N LYS A 187 -31.49 -10.30 17.94
CA LYS A 187 -30.50 -9.30 17.49
C LYS A 187 -29.71 -8.70 18.66
N PHE A 188 -30.26 -8.62 19.87
CA PHE A 188 -29.53 -8.13 21.03
C PHE A 188 -28.48 -9.16 21.49
N ILE A 189 -27.38 -8.68 22.08
CA ILE A 189 -26.31 -9.56 22.58
C ILE A 189 -26.71 -10.22 23.89
N SER A 190 -27.27 -9.43 24.81
CA SER A 190 -27.65 -9.90 26.14
C SER A 190 -28.84 -9.08 26.70
N ALA A 191 -29.68 -9.74 27.45
CA ALA A 191 -30.71 -9.11 28.25
C ALA A 191 -30.68 -9.72 29.65
N ALA A 192 -30.50 -8.88 30.67
CA ALA A 192 -30.36 -9.32 32.06
C ALA A 192 -31.26 -8.49 32.98
N SER A 193 -31.94 -9.15 33.92
CA SER A 193 -32.68 -8.45 34.97
C SER A 193 -31.76 -7.78 35.97
N VAL A 194 -32.12 -6.60 36.39
CA VAL A 194 -31.37 -5.77 37.36
C VAL A 194 -32.25 -5.53 38.57
N ASP A 195 -32.11 -6.38 39.61
CA ASP A 195 -32.94 -6.33 40.78
C ASP A 195 -32.52 -5.26 41.81
N GLN A 196 -31.26 -4.85 41.78
CA GLN A 196 -30.69 -3.84 42.67
C GLN A 196 -29.59 -3.01 42.01
N PRO A 197 -29.30 -1.80 42.50
CA PRO A 197 -28.27 -0.94 41.96
C PRO A 197 -26.91 -1.61 42.00
N ILE A 198 -26.19 -1.63 40.86
CA ILE A 198 -24.86 -2.25 40.73
C ILE A 198 -23.80 -1.18 40.96
N ASN A 199 -23.06 -1.31 42.05
CA ASN A 199 -21.98 -0.39 42.41
C ASN A 199 -20.63 -0.95 41.95
N SER A 200 -20.47 -1.21 40.66
CA SER A 200 -19.26 -1.75 40.02
C SER A 200 -18.87 -0.93 38.80
N SER A 201 -17.58 -0.88 38.52
CA SER A 201 -17.08 -0.39 37.22
C SER A 201 -16.94 -1.53 36.21
N SER A 202 -17.00 -2.79 36.62
CA SER A 202 -16.91 -3.96 35.74
C SER A 202 -18.32 -4.43 35.36
N VAL A 203 -18.56 -4.63 34.09
CA VAL A 203 -19.80 -5.11 33.51
C VAL A 203 -19.50 -6.42 32.79
N GLU A 204 -20.35 -7.42 32.99
CA GLU A 204 -20.27 -8.71 32.33
C GLU A 204 -21.47 -8.86 31.39
N ILE A 205 -21.20 -9.18 30.14
CA ILE A 205 -22.19 -9.61 29.16
C ILE A 205 -22.17 -11.14 29.11
N SER A 206 -23.22 -11.76 29.61
CA SER A 206 -23.40 -13.20 29.59
C SER A 206 -24.68 -13.57 28.84
N GLY A 207 -24.71 -14.80 28.30
CA GLY A 207 -25.85 -15.32 27.53
C GLY A 207 -25.67 -15.18 26.02
N GLY A 208 -26.19 -16.18 25.29
CA GLY A 208 -26.09 -16.22 23.83
C GLY A 208 -24.78 -16.81 23.27
N PHE A 209 -23.75 -16.96 24.07
CA PHE A 209 -22.47 -17.53 23.66
C PHE A 209 -22.40 -19.04 24.01
N ASN A 210 -22.51 -19.92 23.00
CA ASN A 210 -22.53 -21.36 23.24
C ASN A 210 -21.42 -22.08 22.45
N GLY A 211 -20.69 -22.97 23.13
CA GLY A 211 -19.65 -23.81 22.54
C GLY A 211 -18.48 -23.01 21.91
N LYS A 212 -17.73 -23.65 21.02
CA LYS A 212 -16.54 -23.03 20.38
C LYS A 212 -16.89 -21.76 19.58
N LYS A 213 -18.04 -21.74 18.89
CA LYS A 213 -18.49 -20.55 18.15
C LYS A 213 -18.82 -19.39 19.10
N GLY A 214 -19.39 -19.68 20.28
CA GLY A 214 -19.65 -18.65 21.28
C GLY A 214 -18.40 -18.01 21.86
N VAL A 215 -17.31 -18.77 22.02
CA VAL A 215 -15.98 -18.22 22.39
C VAL A 215 -15.47 -17.24 21.34
N GLU A 216 -15.57 -17.62 20.06
CA GLU A 216 -15.16 -16.76 18.94
C GLU A 216 -16.01 -15.48 18.84
N GLU A 217 -17.35 -15.59 18.98
CA GLU A 217 -18.26 -14.44 19.00
C GLU A 217 -17.96 -13.51 20.19
N ALA A 218 -17.76 -14.03 21.39
CA ALA A 218 -17.39 -13.24 22.56
C ALA A 218 -16.06 -12.51 22.39
N LYS A 219 -15.06 -13.19 21.79
CA LYS A 219 -13.77 -12.59 21.47
C LYS A 219 -13.90 -11.46 20.46
N GLN A 220 -14.63 -11.66 19.36
CA GLN A 220 -14.89 -10.62 18.34
C GLN A 220 -15.60 -9.42 18.93
N ILE A 221 -16.58 -9.59 19.82
CA ILE A 221 -17.27 -8.50 20.50
C ILE A 221 -16.31 -7.73 21.41
N ALA A 222 -15.47 -8.42 22.19
CA ALA A 222 -14.47 -7.78 23.03
C ALA A 222 -13.48 -6.95 22.20
N GLU A 223 -13.05 -7.47 21.05
CA GLU A 223 -12.17 -6.79 20.10
C GLU A 223 -12.84 -5.52 19.51
N LEU A 224 -14.10 -5.64 19.09
CA LEU A 224 -14.89 -4.50 18.59
C LEU A 224 -15.08 -3.41 19.64
N LEU A 225 -15.35 -3.78 20.89
CA LEU A 225 -15.50 -2.83 22.00
C LEU A 225 -14.20 -2.11 22.33
N ASN A 226 -13.06 -2.81 22.24
CA ASN A 226 -11.74 -2.21 22.45
C ASN A 226 -11.34 -1.26 21.32
N ALA A 227 -11.69 -1.60 20.08
CA ALA A 227 -11.42 -0.78 18.91
C ALA A 227 -12.29 0.49 18.84
N GLY A 228 -13.46 0.46 19.50
CA GLY A 228 -14.39 1.59 19.55
C GLY A 228 -15.42 1.60 18.42
N SER A 229 -16.48 2.38 18.62
CA SER A 229 -17.52 2.62 17.61
C SER A 229 -17.05 3.61 16.54
N LEU A 230 -17.54 3.42 15.33
CA LEU A 230 -17.34 4.37 14.24
C LEU A 230 -18.27 5.59 14.43
N PRO A 231 -17.74 6.82 14.29
CA PRO A 231 -18.56 8.03 14.39
C PRO A 231 -19.37 8.31 13.12
N VAL A 232 -19.26 7.45 12.11
CA VAL A 232 -19.83 7.61 10.76
C VAL A 232 -20.32 6.27 10.22
N ASP A 233 -21.11 6.31 9.16
CA ASP A 233 -21.46 5.13 8.38
C ASP A 233 -20.42 4.88 7.28
N LEU A 234 -19.98 3.63 7.13
CA LEU A 234 -18.99 3.23 6.11
C LEU A 234 -19.67 2.33 5.08
N LYS A 235 -19.71 2.82 3.84
CA LYS A 235 -20.17 2.03 2.70
C LYS A 235 -19.00 1.59 1.85
N GLU A 236 -18.84 0.29 1.67
CA GLU A 236 -17.86 -0.26 0.75
C GLU A 236 -18.25 0.09 -0.69
N ILE A 237 -17.41 0.88 -1.39
CA ILE A 237 -17.62 1.26 -2.79
C ILE A 237 -16.67 0.53 -3.74
N TYR A 238 -15.55 0.03 -3.22
CA TYR A 238 -14.59 -0.77 -3.96
C TYR A 238 -13.88 -1.72 -3.01
N SER A 239 -13.64 -2.94 -3.45
CA SER A 239 -12.72 -3.86 -2.77
C SER A 239 -11.96 -4.72 -3.77
N ASN A 240 -10.72 -4.99 -3.45
CA ASN A 240 -9.86 -5.92 -4.18
C ASN A 240 -9.16 -6.84 -3.19
N SER A 241 -9.00 -8.10 -3.54
CA SER A 241 -8.34 -9.08 -2.68
C SER A 241 -7.45 -9.99 -3.50
N VAL A 242 -6.23 -10.17 -3.03
CA VAL A 242 -5.23 -11.04 -3.66
C VAL A 242 -4.79 -12.08 -2.63
N GLY A 243 -4.87 -13.35 -2.99
CA GLY A 243 -4.36 -14.43 -2.13
C GLY A 243 -2.85 -14.29 -1.93
N ALA A 244 -2.35 -14.49 -0.71
CA ALA A 244 -0.93 -14.35 -0.40
C ALA A 244 -0.03 -15.25 -1.26
N GLN A 245 -0.46 -16.48 -1.53
CA GLN A 245 0.27 -17.41 -2.39
C GLN A 245 0.35 -16.90 -3.83
N PHE A 246 -0.74 -16.34 -4.34
CA PHE A 246 -0.77 -15.78 -5.70
C PHE A 246 0.16 -14.57 -5.84
N GLY A 247 0.20 -13.68 -4.85
CA GLY A 247 1.09 -12.53 -4.83
C GLY A 247 2.56 -12.94 -4.82
N GLN A 248 2.92 -13.92 -3.99
CA GLN A 248 4.29 -14.42 -3.90
C GLN A 248 4.74 -15.12 -5.19
N ASP A 249 3.90 -15.97 -5.77
CA ASP A 249 4.15 -16.61 -7.06
C ASP A 249 4.34 -15.58 -8.20
N ALA A 250 3.54 -14.51 -8.19
CA ALA A 250 3.65 -13.42 -9.15
C ALA A 250 4.97 -12.66 -8.99
N LEU A 251 5.40 -12.38 -7.74
CA LEU A 251 6.68 -11.74 -7.44
C LEU A 251 7.84 -12.58 -7.95
N ASP A 252 7.89 -13.87 -7.60
CA ASP A 252 8.99 -14.77 -7.96
C ASP A 252 9.13 -14.92 -9.49
N LYS A 253 8.01 -15.12 -10.19
CA LYS A 253 7.99 -15.23 -11.65
C LYS A 253 8.42 -13.92 -12.32
N THR A 254 7.94 -12.78 -11.82
CA THR A 254 8.28 -11.47 -12.39
C THR A 254 9.74 -11.10 -12.11
N MET A 255 10.26 -11.42 -10.94
CA MET A 255 11.69 -11.24 -10.63
C MET A 255 12.58 -12.09 -11.53
N PHE A 256 12.25 -13.37 -11.73
CA PHE A 256 12.96 -14.24 -12.65
C PHE A 256 12.94 -13.69 -14.09
N ALA A 257 11.75 -13.31 -14.59
CA ALA A 257 11.62 -12.74 -15.93
C ALA A 257 12.40 -11.42 -16.08
N SER A 258 12.42 -10.57 -15.05
CA SER A 258 13.20 -9.32 -15.03
C SER A 258 14.70 -9.58 -15.10
N ILE A 259 15.22 -10.54 -14.34
CA ILE A 259 16.64 -10.93 -14.37
C ILE A 259 17.02 -11.44 -15.76
N VAL A 260 16.21 -12.31 -16.36
CA VAL A 260 16.44 -12.83 -17.71
C VAL A 260 16.42 -11.70 -18.73
N GLY A 261 15.44 -10.78 -18.65
CA GLY A 261 15.34 -9.63 -19.55
C GLY A 261 16.56 -8.70 -19.44
N ILE A 262 16.99 -8.37 -18.22
CA ILE A 262 18.18 -7.54 -17.99
C ILE A 262 19.46 -8.23 -18.50
N ALA A 263 19.60 -9.54 -18.28
CA ALA A 263 20.75 -10.30 -18.78
C ALA A 263 20.81 -10.29 -20.32
N LEU A 264 19.68 -10.46 -21.01
CA LEU A 264 19.60 -10.36 -22.46
C LEU A 264 19.98 -8.96 -22.96
N ILE A 265 19.53 -7.89 -22.29
CA ILE A 265 19.90 -6.52 -22.59
C ILE A 265 21.42 -6.33 -22.42
N TYR A 266 22.02 -6.85 -21.36
CA TYR A 266 23.46 -6.73 -21.13
C TYR A 266 24.26 -7.48 -22.21
N LEU A 267 23.85 -8.68 -22.60
CA LEU A 267 24.45 -9.43 -23.69
C LEU A 267 24.35 -8.69 -25.03
N PHE A 268 23.17 -8.13 -25.32
CA PHE A 268 22.95 -7.30 -26.51
C PHE A 268 23.88 -6.10 -26.54
N MET A 269 23.99 -5.36 -25.42
CA MET A 269 24.86 -4.18 -25.34
C MET A 269 26.33 -4.51 -25.50
N LEU A 270 26.78 -5.62 -24.91
CA LEU A 270 28.19 -6.07 -25.11
C LEU A 270 28.48 -6.54 -26.54
N GLY A 271 27.55 -7.30 -27.13
CA GLY A 271 27.69 -7.84 -28.46
C GLY A 271 27.73 -6.77 -29.56
N PHE A 272 26.76 -5.85 -29.53
CA PHE A 272 26.56 -4.83 -30.56
C PHE A 272 27.39 -3.55 -30.34
N TYR A 273 27.49 -3.08 -29.08
CA TYR A 273 28.12 -1.78 -28.76
C TYR A 273 29.46 -1.91 -28.09
N ARG A 274 29.89 -3.12 -27.72
CA ARG A 274 31.22 -3.42 -27.19
C ARG A 274 31.63 -2.49 -26.05
N LEU A 275 32.64 -1.61 -26.25
CA LEU A 275 33.13 -0.69 -25.22
C LEU A 275 32.05 0.34 -24.74
N PRO A 276 31.36 1.08 -25.62
CA PRO A 276 30.19 1.84 -25.21
C PRO A 276 29.10 1.00 -24.50
N GLY A 277 28.90 -0.27 -24.93
CA GLY A 277 27.99 -1.20 -24.28
C GLY A 277 28.35 -1.50 -22.83
N LEU A 278 29.63 -1.64 -22.53
CA LEU A 278 30.10 -1.81 -21.15
C LEU A 278 29.81 -0.56 -20.30
N VAL A 279 29.99 0.63 -20.86
CA VAL A 279 29.57 1.90 -20.17
C VAL A 279 28.08 1.93 -19.92
N ALA A 280 27.29 1.49 -20.89
CA ALA A 280 25.84 1.41 -20.73
C ALA A 280 25.44 0.44 -19.61
N ILE A 281 26.06 -0.73 -19.49
CA ILE A 281 25.78 -1.69 -18.42
C ILE A 281 26.05 -1.06 -17.04
N ILE A 282 27.15 -0.34 -16.88
CA ILE A 282 27.47 0.38 -15.64
C ILE A 282 26.36 1.41 -15.34
N ALA A 283 25.98 2.19 -16.35
CA ALA A 283 24.91 3.19 -16.20
C ALA A 283 23.55 2.56 -15.86
N LEU A 284 23.20 1.43 -16.50
CA LEU A 284 21.96 0.69 -16.27
C LEU A 284 21.91 0.05 -14.88
N THR A 285 23.01 -0.55 -14.43
CA THR A 285 23.09 -1.08 -13.06
C THR A 285 22.90 0.04 -12.05
N THR A 286 23.52 1.19 -12.28
CA THR A 286 23.34 2.39 -11.45
C THR A 286 21.92 2.93 -11.53
N TYR A 287 21.29 2.88 -12.70
CA TYR A 287 19.89 3.28 -12.90
C TYR A 287 18.93 2.47 -12.01
N ILE A 288 19.01 1.14 -12.08
CA ILE A 288 18.16 0.25 -11.28
C ILE A 288 18.34 0.56 -9.80
N TYR A 289 19.58 0.66 -9.34
CA TYR A 289 19.90 0.94 -7.95
C TYR A 289 19.34 2.31 -7.49
N LEU A 290 19.63 3.38 -8.22
CA LEU A 290 19.18 4.73 -7.86
C LEU A 290 17.66 4.87 -7.94
N THR A 291 17.00 4.18 -8.88
CA THR A 291 15.53 4.18 -8.96
C THR A 291 14.92 3.54 -7.71
N LEU A 292 15.48 2.41 -7.22
CA LEU A 292 15.02 1.78 -5.98
C LEU A 292 15.31 2.64 -4.75
N VAL A 293 16.48 3.29 -4.70
CA VAL A 293 16.80 4.23 -3.59
C VAL A 293 15.81 5.40 -3.57
N ALA A 294 15.57 6.02 -4.71
CA ALA A 294 14.61 7.14 -4.83
C ALA A 294 13.18 6.71 -4.49
N PHE A 295 12.80 5.49 -4.89
CA PHE A 295 11.51 4.92 -4.59
C PHE A 295 11.31 4.67 -3.08
N ASN A 296 12.33 4.16 -2.39
CA ASN A 296 12.31 4.01 -0.93
C ASN A 296 12.26 5.36 -0.22
N PHE A 297 12.99 6.36 -0.74
CA PHE A 297 13.01 7.71 -0.16
C PHE A 297 11.62 8.36 -0.11
N ILE A 298 10.79 8.13 -1.14
CA ILE A 298 9.39 8.60 -1.16
C ILE A 298 8.43 7.66 -0.45
N SER A 299 8.92 6.60 0.22
CA SER A 299 8.10 5.55 0.82
C SER A 299 7.10 4.93 -0.17
N GLY A 300 7.51 4.74 -1.41
CA GLY A 300 6.70 4.19 -2.48
C GLY A 300 6.28 2.75 -2.20
N VAL A 301 5.12 2.34 -2.74
CA VAL A 301 4.62 0.95 -2.66
C VAL A 301 4.81 0.29 -4.01
N LEU A 302 5.69 -0.71 -4.06
CA LEU A 302 5.99 -1.46 -5.27
C LEU A 302 4.86 -2.45 -5.56
N THR A 303 4.11 -2.18 -6.63
CA THR A 303 3.04 -3.02 -7.14
C THR A 303 3.54 -3.87 -8.32
N LEU A 304 2.78 -4.88 -8.74
CA LEU A 304 3.13 -5.69 -9.92
C LEU A 304 3.27 -4.82 -11.19
N PRO A 305 2.33 -3.88 -11.50
CA PRO A 305 2.55 -2.91 -12.57
C PRO A 305 3.75 -1.98 -12.33
N GLY A 306 4.02 -1.59 -11.07
CA GLY A 306 5.21 -0.78 -10.74
C GLY A 306 6.52 -1.50 -11.06
N LEU A 307 6.59 -2.80 -10.82
CA LEU A 307 7.74 -3.63 -11.19
C LEU A 307 7.89 -3.72 -12.72
N ALA A 308 6.78 -3.85 -13.46
CA ALA A 308 6.78 -3.77 -14.92
C ALA A 308 7.28 -2.39 -15.42
N ALA A 309 6.91 -1.30 -14.75
CA ALA A 309 7.41 0.05 -15.06
C ALA A 309 8.93 0.17 -14.83
N LEU A 310 9.48 -0.46 -13.79
CA LEU A 310 10.93 -0.50 -13.56
C LEU A 310 11.66 -1.18 -14.72
N VAL A 311 11.17 -2.34 -15.17
CA VAL A 311 11.75 -3.08 -16.32
C VAL A 311 11.61 -2.28 -17.63
N LEU A 312 10.43 -1.66 -17.85
CA LEU A 312 10.24 -0.76 -18.98
C LEU A 312 11.23 0.40 -18.94
N GLY A 313 11.48 0.98 -17.77
CA GLY A 313 12.47 2.03 -17.56
C GLY A 313 13.89 1.62 -17.91
N VAL A 314 14.28 0.35 -17.64
CA VAL A 314 15.56 -0.20 -18.10
C VAL A 314 15.65 -0.16 -19.64
N GLY A 315 14.59 -0.54 -20.35
CA GLY A 315 14.52 -0.42 -21.81
C GLY A 315 14.72 1.02 -22.29
N MET A 316 13.99 1.98 -21.72
CA MET A 316 14.12 3.40 -22.05
C MET A 316 15.51 3.97 -21.74
N ALA A 317 16.15 3.53 -20.66
CA ALA A 317 17.52 3.92 -20.32
C ALA A 317 18.55 3.35 -21.32
N VAL A 318 18.30 2.14 -21.83
CA VAL A 318 19.11 1.56 -22.94
C VAL A 318 18.92 2.38 -24.20
N ASP A 319 17.69 2.73 -24.58
CA ASP A 319 17.41 3.50 -25.79
C ASP A 319 18.11 4.86 -25.77
N ALA A 320 18.15 5.55 -24.63
CA ALA A 320 18.88 6.79 -24.48
C ALA A 320 20.38 6.63 -24.77
N ASN A 321 20.98 5.50 -24.36
CA ASN A 321 22.39 5.19 -24.67
C ASN A 321 22.57 4.79 -26.14
N ILE A 322 21.66 3.99 -26.70
CA ILE A 322 21.70 3.55 -28.10
C ILE A 322 21.65 4.74 -29.05
N ILE A 323 20.72 5.69 -28.86
CA ILE A 323 20.61 6.91 -29.67
C ILE A 323 21.93 7.62 -29.74
N MET A 324 22.61 7.79 -28.59
CA MET A 324 23.93 8.45 -28.56
C MET A 324 25.01 7.62 -29.28
N TYR A 325 25.02 6.29 -29.05
CA TYR A 325 26.08 5.43 -29.62
C TYR A 325 25.93 5.28 -31.14
N GLU A 326 24.73 5.19 -31.68
CA GLU A 326 24.52 5.20 -33.12
C GLU A 326 24.95 6.55 -33.75
N ARG A 327 24.65 7.68 -33.09
CA ARG A 327 25.16 8.98 -33.55
C ARG A 327 26.69 9.02 -33.55
N ILE A 328 27.39 8.44 -32.56
CA ILE A 328 28.84 8.33 -32.55
C ILE A 328 29.34 7.48 -33.74
N LYS A 329 28.68 6.33 -33.99
CA LYS A 329 29.01 5.46 -35.13
C LYS A 329 28.87 6.19 -36.48
N ASP A 330 27.79 6.91 -36.68
CA ASP A 330 27.52 7.68 -37.88
C ASP A 330 28.59 8.73 -38.13
N GLU A 331 28.97 9.48 -37.07
CA GLU A 331 30.02 10.49 -37.17
C GLU A 331 31.41 9.88 -37.40
N LEU A 332 31.68 8.65 -36.87
CA LEU A 332 32.91 7.91 -37.17
C LEU A 332 32.94 7.39 -38.59
N ARG A 333 31.80 6.96 -39.17
CA ARG A 333 31.69 6.50 -40.58
C ARG A 333 31.98 7.64 -41.56
N ILE A 334 31.56 8.85 -41.25
CA ILE A 334 31.87 10.07 -42.05
C ILE A 334 33.36 10.42 -42.01
N GLY A 335 34.18 9.75 -41.17
CA GLY A 335 35.63 9.96 -41.11
C GLY A 335 36.12 10.87 -39.97
N ARG A 336 35.22 11.36 -39.09
CA ARG A 336 35.63 12.19 -37.95
C ARG A 336 36.49 11.43 -36.95
N THR A 337 37.27 12.19 -36.19
CA THR A 337 38.01 11.62 -35.05
C THR A 337 37.03 11.25 -33.92
N LEU A 338 37.41 10.29 -33.06
CA LEU A 338 36.59 9.83 -31.96
C LEU A 338 36.11 10.99 -31.05
N LYS A 339 36.97 11.97 -30.78
CA LYS A 339 36.65 13.15 -29.97
C LYS A 339 35.61 14.06 -30.64
N GLN A 340 35.74 14.28 -31.95
CA GLN A 340 34.82 15.07 -32.74
C GLN A 340 33.44 14.35 -32.85
N ALA A 341 33.47 13.04 -33.13
CA ALA A 341 32.28 12.21 -33.23
C ALA A 341 31.49 12.22 -31.89
N TYR A 342 32.18 12.01 -30.78
CA TYR A 342 31.56 12.10 -29.44
C TYR A 342 30.98 13.48 -29.19
N SER A 343 31.69 14.56 -29.40
CA SER A 343 31.21 15.92 -29.11
C SER A 343 29.97 16.26 -29.91
N LYS A 344 29.90 15.91 -31.19
CA LYS A 344 28.73 16.18 -32.04
C LYS A 344 27.58 15.28 -31.69
N ALA A 345 27.79 13.98 -31.46
CA ALA A 345 26.74 13.04 -31.04
C ALA A 345 26.14 13.43 -29.69
N ASN A 346 26.99 13.87 -28.75
CA ASN A 346 26.51 14.31 -27.42
C ASN A 346 25.52 15.48 -27.51
N LYS A 347 25.82 16.46 -28.38
CA LYS A 347 24.97 17.64 -28.57
C LYS A 347 23.66 17.29 -29.31
N SER A 348 23.73 16.51 -30.38
CA SER A 348 22.57 16.19 -31.21
C SER A 348 21.61 15.18 -30.57
N SER A 349 22.10 14.22 -29.77
CA SER A 349 21.27 13.21 -29.13
C SER A 349 20.49 13.73 -27.92
N PHE A 350 20.93 14.84 -27.31
CA PHE A 350 20.30 15.34 -26.07
C PHE A 350 18.84 15.72 -26.28
N LEU A 351 18.55 16.53 -27.30
CA LEU A 351 17.19 16.96 -27.61
C LEU A 351 16.29 15.78 -27.94
N THR A 352 16.76 14.86 -28.76
CA THR A 352 15.98 13.65 -29.11
C THR A 352 15.60 12.83 -27.88
N ILE A 353 16.56 12.63 -26.93
CA ILE A 353 16.29 11.90 -25.69
C ILE A 353 15.32 12.69 -24.80
N PHE A 354 15.46 14.01 -24.72
CA PHE A 354 14.58 14.84 -23.94
C PHE A 354 13.14 14.79 -24.47
N ASP A 355 12.96 14.98 -25.79
CA ASP A 355 11.62 15.01 -26.42
C ASP A 355 10.91 13.66 -26.28
N SER A 356 11.63 12.53 -26.48
CA SER A 356 11.04 11.18 -26.32
C SER A 356 10.62 10.90 -24.88
N ASN A 357 11.36 11.35 -23.89
CA ASN A 357 11.01 11.16 -22.49
C ASN A 357 9.90 12.13 -22.04
N LEU A 358 9.84 13.34 -22.60
CA LEU A 358 8.79 14.32 -22.26
C LEU A 358 7.39 13.80 -22.59
N THR A 359 7.19 13.13 -23.72
CA THR A 359 5.90 12.50 -24.05
C THR A 359 5.51 11.43 -23.05
N THR A 360 6.47 10.64 -22.60
CA THR A 360 6.23 9.60 -21.57
C THR A 360 5.94 10.21 -20.19
N VAL A 361 6.59 11.33 -19.84
CA VAL A 361 6.29 12.08 -18.61
C VAL A 361 4.86 12.58 -18.60
N ILE A 362 4.36 13.13 -19.73
CA ILE A 362 2.98 13.60 -19.86
C ILE A 362 2.01 12.44 -19.62
N ALA A 363 2.22 11.31 -20.30
CA ALA A 363 1.38 10.13 -20.12
C ALA A 363 1.41 9.60 -18.67
N ALA A 364 2.60 9.50 -18.06
CA ALA A 364 2.77 9.07 -16.70
C ALA A 364 2.13 10.05 -15.69
N ALA A 365 2.19 11.35 -15.93
CA ALA A 365 1.53 12.35 -15.10
C ALA A 365 0.00 12.19 -15.13
N VAL A 366 -0.60 11.98 -16.30
CA VAL A 366 -2.04 11.69 -16.41
C VAL A 366 -2.40 10.44 -15.60
N LEU A 367 -1.63 9.36 -15.74
CA LEU A 367 -1.86 8.13 -14.96
C LEU A 367 -1.65 8.34 -13.45
N PHE A 368 -0.75 9.23 -13.03
CA PHE A 368 -0.53 9.56 -11.63
C PHE A 368 -1.72 10.32 -11.01
N PHE A 369 -2.27 11.29 -11.72
CA PHE A 369 -3.38 12.11 -11.21
C PHE A 369 -4.75 11.42 -11.29
N PHE A 370 -4.99 10.66 -12.35
CA PHE A 370 -6.29 10.02 -12.59
C PHE A 370 -6.30 8.51 -12.31
N GLY A 371 -5.13 7.89 -12.12
CA GLY A 371 -5.02 6.47 -11.80
C GLY A 371 -5.32 6.18 -10.34
N GLU A 372 -5.81 4.97 -10.06
CA GLU A 372 -6.07 4.48 -8.72
C GLU A 372 -5.14 3.31 -8.38
N SER A 373 -4.87 3.13 -7.08
CA SER A 373 -4.14 1.98 -6.53
C SER A 373 -2.89 1.56 -7.34
N SER A 374 -2.90 0.39 -7.96
CA SER A 374 -1.78 -0.19 -8.72
C SER A 374 -1.36 0.66 -9.92
N VAL A 375 -2.30 1.36 -10.60
CA VAL A 375 -1.99 2.26 -11.73
C VAL A 375 -1.19 3.47 -11.27
N LYS A 376 -1.51 4.01 -10.10
CA LYS A 376 -0.75 5.11 -9.50
C LYS A 376 0.66 4.67 -9.11
N GLY A 377 0.80 3.43 -8.60
CA GLY A 377 2.12 2.82 -8.34
C GLY A 377 2.97 2.69 -9.60
N PHE A 378 2.38 2.22 -10.71
CA PHE A 378 3.02 2.19 -12.04
C PHE A 378 3.51 3.58 -12.46
N ALA A 379 2.62 4.58 -12.43
CA ALA A 379 2.94 5.94 -12.84
C ALA A 379 4.05 6.57 -11.99
N THR A 380 4.02 6.35 -10.67
CA THR A 380 5.07 6.83 -9.75
C THR A 380 6.43 6.23 -10.09
N MET A 381 6.50 4.92 -10.30
CA MET A 381 7.74 4.24 -10.67
C MET A 381 8.24 4.71 -12.03
N LEU A 382 7.35 4.93 -13.00
CA LEU A 382 7.70 5.42 -14.33
C LEU A 382 8.26 6.85 -14.29
N LEU A 383 7.63 7.76 -13.55
CA LEU A 383 8.12 9.14 -13.39
C LEU A 383 9.49 9.19 -12.73
N LEU A 384 9.69 8.43 -11.65
CA LEU A 384 10.99 8.31 -11.00
C LEU A 384 12.03 7.68 -11.93
N GLY A 385 11.64 6.64 -12.66
CA GLY A 385 12.50 6.01 -13.66
C GLY A 385 12.99 7.00 -14.70
N ILE A 386 12.12 7.81 -15.27
CA ILE A 386 12.51 8.84 -16.26
C ILE A 386 13.46 9.86 -15.63
N LEU A 387 13.24 10.31 -14.41
CA LEU A 387 14.16 11.19 -13.71
C LEU A 387 15.54 10.55 -13.56
N MET A 388 15.60 9.27 -13.19
CA MET A 388 16.85 8.54 -13.04
C MET A 388 17.52 8.24 -14.38
N ILE A 389 16.81 8.14 -15.52
CA ILE A 389 17.38 8.05 -16.86
C ILE A 389 18.25 9.28 -17.14
N PHE A 390 17.77 10.49 -16.85
CA PHE A 390 18.58 11.69 -17.03
C PHE A 390 19.86 11.65 -16.17
N VAL A 391 19.74 11.22 -14.91
CA VAL A 391 20.91 11.14 -14.02
C VAL A 391 21.93 10.09 -14.53
N THR A 392 21.47 8.92 -14.96
CA THR A 392 22.37 7.79 -15.26
C THR A 392 22.71 7.65 -16.74
N ALA A 393 21.71 7.53 -17.61
CA ALA A 393 21.94 7.32 -19.03
C ALA A 393 22.42 8.61 -19.73
N VAL A 394 21.96 9.79 -19.28
CA VAL A 394 22.37 11.05 -19.89
C VAL A 394 23.65 11.61 -19.25
N PHE A 395 23.68 11.82 -17.93
CA PHE A 395 24.85 12.44 -17.30
C PHE A 395 25.97 11.44 -17.00
N LEU A 396 25.69 10.35 -16.28
CA LEU A 396 26.73 9.41 -15.86
C LEU A 396 27.37 8.68 -17.07
N SER A 397 26.54 8.11 -17.96
CA SER A 397 27.02 7.39 -19.15
C SER A 397 27.86 8.28 -20.05
N ARG A 398 27.41 9.51 -20.31
CA ARG A 398 28.16 10.48 -21.10
C ARG A 398 29.45 10.90 -20.42
N GLY A 399 29.44 11.12 -19.12
CA GLY A 399 30.63 11.43 -18.34
C GLY A 399 31.67 10.32 -18.42
N LEU A 400 31.26 9.07 -18.22
CA LEU A 400 32.17 7.91 -18.34
C LEU A 400 32.72 7.76 -19.76
N LEU A 401 31.86 7.92 -20.77
CA LEU A 401 32.31 7.84 -22.16
C LEU A 401 33.25 9.00 -22.54
N SER A 402 33.02 10.20 -22.02
CA SER A 402 33.90 11.36 -22.18
C SER A 402 35.30 11.08 -21.63
N LEU A 403 35.41 10.48 -20.45
CA LEU A 403 36.66 10.08 -19.84
C LEU A 403 37.42 9.05 -20.71
N LEU A 404 36.69 8.05 -21.24
CA LEU A 404 37.28 7.04 -22.14
C LEU A 404 37.79 7.65 -23.45
N VAL A 405 36.99 8.55 -24.06
CA VAL A 405 37.37 9.25 -25.29
C VAL A 405 38.57 10.20 -25.08
N SER A 406 38.65 10.81 -23.90
CA SER A 406 39.75 11.74 -23.56
C SER A 406 41.04 11.05 -23.18
N SER A 407 41.01 9.79 -22.77
CA SER A 407 42.20 9.04 -22.33
C SER A 407 43.25 8.75 -23.40
N ASN A 408 43.01 9.11 -24.65
CA ASN A 408 43.86 8.86 -25.83
C ASN A 408 44.18 7.37 -26.11
N PHE A 409 43.86 6.46 -25.20
CA PHE A 409 44.19 5.03 -25.33
C PHE A 409 43.43 4.37 -26.50
N PHE A 410 42.23 4.86 -26.81
CA PHE A 410 41.35 4.27 -27.83
C PHE A 410 41.32 5.06 -29.15
N LYS A 411 42.20 6.04 -29.36
CA LYS A 411 42.16 6.96 -30.52
C LYS A 411 42.08 6.28 -31.90
N LYS A 412 42.68 5.13 -32.07
CA LYS A 412 42.72 4.38 -33.34
C LYS A 412 41.90 3.10 -33.33
N GLN A 413 41.22 2.79 -32.24
CA GLN A 413 40.50 1.51 -32.06
C GLN A 413 39.00 1.67 -32.34
N TYR A 414 38.62 2.13 -33.54
CA TYR A 414 37.25 2.39 -33.97
C TYR A 414 36.34 1.13 -33.90
N TRP A 415 36.97 -0.05 -34.06
CA TRP A 415 36.27 -1.33 -33.96
C TRP A 415 35.61 -1.56 -32.58
N LEU A 416 36.20 -1.02 -31.53
CA LEU A 416 35.60 -1.06 -30.18
C LEU A 416 34.32 -0.25 -30.08
N PHE A 417 34.15 0.71 -31.00
CA PHE A 417 32.92 1.50 -31.14
C PHE A 417 31.99 0.95 -32.24
N GLY A 418 32.26 -0.26 -32.75
CA GLY A 418 31.42 -0.92 -33.73
C GLY A 418 31.59 -0.47 -35.18
N VAL A 419 32.65 0.27 -35.49
CA VAL A 419 32.94 0.76 -36.85
C VAL A 419 34.22 0.08 -37.38
N LYS A 420 34.11 -0.63 -38.52
CA LYS A 420 35.25 -1.23 -39.19
C LYS A 420 36.00 -0.18 -40.01
N LYS A 421 37.33 -0.36 -40.17
CA LYS A 421 38.16 0.59 -40.92
C LYS A 421 37.70 0.82 -42.37
N LYS A 422 37.16 -0.23 -43.02
CA LYS A 422 36.58 -0.19 -44.37
C LYS A 422 35.29 0.60 -44.50
N ASP A 423 34.55 0.80 -43.39
CA ASP A 423 33.26 1.47 -43.38
C ASP A 423 33.38 2.99 -43.15
N ARG A 424 34.61 3.51 -43.08
CA ARG A 424 34.91 4.93 -42.92
C ARG A 424 35.16 5.59 -44.26
N HIS A 425 34.42 6.64 -44.56
CA HIS A 425 34.68 7.53 -45.67
C HIS A 425 35.82 8.49 -45.31
N ASP A 426 36.86 8.61 -46.16
CA ASP A 426 37.88 9.63 -45.97
C ASP A 426 37.28 10.99 -46.34
N ILE A 427 37.12 11.90 -45.36
CA ILE A 427 36.62 13.27 -45.60
C ILE A 427 37.57 14.01 -46.59
N ASN A 428 38.83 13.65 -46.65
CA ASN A 428 39.81 14.22 -47.54
C ASN A 428 39.69 13.74 -49.01
N ALA A 429 38.87 12.72 -49.27
CA ALA A 429 38.65 12.18 -50.64
C ALA A 429 37.53 12.90 -51.41
N VAL A 430 36.81 13.81 -50.78
CA VAL A 430 35.65 14.54 -51.39
C VAL A 430 35.99 16.02 -51.69
N SER A 431 37.25 16.43 -51.54
CA SER A 431 37.67 17.77 -51.97
C SER A 431 38.39 17.67 -53.30
N TYR A 432 37.64 17.46 -54.35
CA TYR A 432 37.97 17.84 -55.74
C TYR A 432 36.68 18.14 -56.49
#